data_5745d358bf9783d0acbd9e54ed233e2e
#
_entry.id   5745d358bf9783d0acbd9e54ed233e2e
#
_cell.length_a   1.000
_cell.length_b   1.000
_cell.length_c   1.000
_cell.angle_alpha   90.00
_cell.angle_beta   90.00
_cell.angle_gamma   90.00
#
_symmetry.space_group_name_H-M   'P 1'
#
loop_
_entity.id
_entity.type
_entity.pdbx_description
1 polymer ?
#
loop_
_entity_poly.entity_id
_entity_poly.type
_entity_poly.pdbx_seq_one_letter_code
_entity_poly.pdbx_strand_id
1 'polypeptide(L)'
;MKRTSIGTWAYNVGPYGENPIPFDTVGETLSKLNFDGLELGGFNGYPNPHNHPEKEQRDALKEKMKNWGLSFSGFAQDLWSEELLNTQDTSKYISEFKGNVDFAVDLDIKGVR
;
A
#
# COMPACT_ATOMS: atom_id res chain seq x y z
N MET A 1 1.23 -12.30 -22.14
CA MET A 1 2.29 -12.59 -21.14
C MET A 1 1.68 -12.50 -19.73
N LYS A 2 2.00 -13.46 -18.89
CA LYS A 2 1.57 -13.43 -17.47
C LYS A 2 2.46 -12.48 -16.70
N ARG A 3 1.88 -11.69 -15.78
CA ARG A 3 2.61 -10.79 -14.87
C ARG A 3 2.66 -11.41 -13.48
N THR A 4 3.76 -11.18 -12.77
CA THR A 4 4.01 -11.69 -11.42
C THR A 4 3.98 -10.54 -10.42
N SER A 5 3.13 -10.67 -9.41
CA SER A 5 3.01 -9.70 -8.32
C SER A 5 2.87 -10.42 -6.98
N ILE A 6 3.25 -9.75 -5.89
CA ILE A 6 3.13 -10.28 -4.54
C ILE A 6 2.59 -9.20 -3.59
N GLY A 7 1.83 -9.62 -2.59
CA GLY A 7 1.35 -8.73 -1.52
C GLY A 7 2.45 -8.38 -0.54
N THR A 8 2.71 -7.09 -0.36
CA THR A 8 3.76 -6.62 0.58
C THR A 8 3.38 -6.83 2.04
N TRP A 9 2.10 -7.05 2.32
CA TRP A 9 1.62 -7.38 3.67
C TRP A 9 2.26 -8.67 4.22
N ALA A 10 2.79 -9.55 3.36
CA ALA A 10 3.55 -10.72 3.79
C ALA A 10 4.84 -10.35 4.56
N TYR A 11 5.33 -9.13 4.43
CA TYR A 11 6.60 -8.66 4.98
C TYR A 11 6.45 -7.65 6.12
N ASN A 12 5.25 -7.27 6.48
CA ASN A 12 5.00 -6.29 7.55
C ASN A 12 3.89 -6.70 8.53
N VAL A 13 3.29 -7.87 8.36
CA VAL A 13 2.36 -8.47 9.33
C VAL A 13 2.76 -9.91 9.63
N GLY A 14 2.04 -10.57 10.54
CA GLY A 14 2.35 -11.94 10.94
C GLY A 14 3.75 -12.06 11.55
N PRO A 15 4.63 -12.93 11.03
CA PRO A 15 5.98 -13.13 11.59
C PRO A 15 6.85 -11.87 11.60
N TYR A 16 6.57 -10.91 10.74
CA TYR A 16 7.30 -9.63 10.64
C TYR A 16 6.55 -8.47 11.29
N GLY A 17 5.43 -8.74 11.99
CA GLY A 17 4.59 -7.69 12.57
C GLY A 17 5.30 -6.80 13.58
N GLU A 18 6.18 -7.37 14.41
CA GLU A 18 6.97 -6.62 15.39
C GLU A 18 8.22 -5.94 14.79
N ASN A 19 8.72 -6.48 13.70
CA ASN A 19 9.92 -5.96 13.03
C ASN A 19 9.75 -6.07 11.51
N PRO A 20 8.99 -5.17 10.89
CA PRO A 20 8.73 -5.19 9.46
C PRO A 20 10.00 -5.09 8.63
N ILE A 21 10.04 -5.84 7.54
CA ILE A 21 11.09 -5.64 6.55
C ILE A 21 10.87 -4.26 5.91
N PRO A 22 11.89 -3.39 5.82
CA PRO A 22 11.72 -2.06 5.23
C PRO A 22 11.14 -2.13 3.82
N PHE A 23 10.18 -1.25 3.51
CA PHE A 23 9.52 -1.24 2.20
C PHE A 23 10.50 -1.14 1.03
N ASP A 24 11.52 -0.31 1.16
CA ASP A 24 12.55 -0.16 0.13
C ASP A 24 13.32 -1.45 -0.10
N THR A 25 13.63 -2.20 0.96
CA THR A 25 14.28 -3.52 0.85
C THR A 25 13.40 -4.51 0.07
N VAL A 26 12.09 -4.51 0.33
CA VAL A 26 11.13 -5.34 -0.42
C VAL A 26 11.12 -4.95 -1.90
N GLY A 27 10.97 -3.66 -2.20
CA GLY A 27 10.94 -3.15 -3.58
C GLY A 27 12.21 -3.49 -4.36
N GLU A 28 13.37 -3.24 -3.79
CA GLU A 28 14.66 -3.56 -4.41
C GLU A 28 14.83 -5.07 -4.65
N THR A 29 14.41 -5.89 -3.69
CA THR A 29 14.50 -7.35 -3.82
C THR A 29 13.58 -7.86 -4.93
N LEU A 30 12.33 -7.41 -4.98
CA LEU A 30 11.37 -7.79 -6.02
C LEU A 30 11.85 -7.34 -7.41
N SER A 31 12.44 -6.16 -7.50
CA SER A 31 13.07 -5.66 -8.74
C SER A 31 14.18 -6.60 -9.21
N LYS A 32 15.10 -6.99 -8.32
CA LYS A 32 16.20 -7.94 -8.64
C LYS A 32 15.71 -9.32 -9.04
N LEU A 33 14.56 -9.74 -8.52
CA LEU A 33 13.92 -11.02 -8.84
C LEU A 33 13.03 -10.95 -10.09
N ASN A 34 13.00 -9.82 -10.80
CA ASN A 34 12.20 -9.59 -12.00
C ASN A 34 10.69 -9.76 -11.79
N PHE A 35 10.17 -9.36 -10.64
CA PHE A 35 8.73 -9.20 -10.47
C PHE A 35 8.21 -8.03 -11.31
N ASP A 36 6.96 -8.12 -11.77
CA ASP A 36 6.31 -7.03 -12.52
C ASP A 36 5.64 -6.01 -11.60
N GLY A 37 5.30 -6.42 -10.37
CA GLY A 37 4.60 -5.53 -9.46
C GLY A 37 4.48 -6.06 -8.04
N LEU A 38 3.83 -5.22 -7.23
CA LEU A 38 3.46 -5.56 -5.87
C LEU A 38 2.07 -5.02 -5.54
N GLU A 39 1.35 -5.71 -4.67
CA GLU A 39 0.17 -5.16 -4.00
C GLU A 39 0.63 -4.44 -2.73
N LEU A 40 0.34 -3.15 -2.64
CA LEU A 40 0.72 -2.36 -1.48
C LEU A 40 -0.20 -2.69 -0.29
N GLY A 41 0.36 -3.13 0.81
CA GLY A 41 -0.32 -3.23 2.10
C GLY A 41 0.03 -2.01 2.95
N GLY A 42 -0.93 -1.11 3.16
CA GLY A 42 -0.74 0.16 3.88
C GLY A 42 -0.63 0.02 5.39
N PHE A 43 -0.13 -1.13 5.88
CA PHE A 43 -0.02 -1.48 7.28
C PHE A 43 1.38 -1.21 7.82
N ASN A 44 1.44 -1.02 9.13
CA ASN A 44 2.66 -1.15 9.92
C ASN A 44 3.87 -0.37 9.34
N GLY A 45 3.64 0.90 9.02
CA GLY A 45 4.68 1.83 8.53
C GLY A 45 4.93 1.83 7.03
N TYR A 46 4.31 0.92 6.27
CA TYR A 46 4.38 0.97 4.81
C TYR A 46 3.60 2.16 4.25
N PRO A 47 3.86 2.60 3.01
CA PRO A 47 3.19 3.77 2.44
C PRO A 47 1.66 3.71 2.54
N ASN A 48 1.07 4.76 3.09
CA ASN A 48 -0.37 4.89 3.28
C ASN A 48 -0.73 6.40 3.33
N PRO A 49 -2.02 6.78 3.32
CA PRO A 49 -2.41 8.19 3.33
C PRO A 49 -1.89 9.00 4.54
N HIS A 50 -1.68 8.36 5.69
CA HIS A 50 -1.27 9.06 6.92
C HIS A 50 0.21 9.42 6.93
N ASN A 51 1.08 8.55 6.36
CA ASN A 51 2.52 8.82 6.28
C ASN A 51 2.96 9.40 4.93
N HIS A 52 2.06 9.43 3.95
CA HIS A 52 2.22 10.11 2.65
C HIS A 52 1.03 11.03 2.38
N PRO A 53 0.78 12.04 3.26
CA PRO A 53 -0.37 12.93 3.11
C PRO A 53 -0.25 13.85 1.90
N GLU A 54 0.97 14.23 1.51
CA GLU A 54 1.22 15.23 0.47
C GLU A 54 1.40 14.57 -0.90
N LYS A 55 0.95 15.31 -1.94
CA LYS A 55 1.07 14.84 -3.33
C LYS A 55 2.51 14.58 -3.73
N GLU A 56 3.44 15.42 -3.31
CA GLU A 56 4.87 15.29 -3.61
C GLU A 56 5.45 13.98 -3.08
N GLN A 57 5.01 13.52 -1.91
CA GLN A 57 5.42 12.24 -1.33
C GLN A 57 4.90 11.06 -2.15
N ARG A 58 3.66 11.16 -2.64
CA ARG A 58 3.03 10.15 -3.50
C ARG A 58 3.69 10.11 -4.88
N ASP A 59 4.01 11.26 -5.45
CA ASP A 59 4.75 11.36 -6.71
C ASP A 59 6.17 10.76 -6.58
N ALA A 60 6.86 11.03 -5.47
CA ALA A 60 8.16 10.42 -5.18
C ALA A 60 8.07 8.89 -5.05
N LEU A 61 7.01 8.38 -4.45
CA LEU A 61 6.76 6.93 -4.36
C LEU A 61 6.52 6.30 -5.75
N LYS A 62 5.78 6.99 -6.63
CA LYS A 62 5.59 6.55 -8.03
C LYS A 62 6.92 6.48 -8.77
N GLU A 63 7.77 7.51 -8.66
CA GLU A 63 9.09 7.50 -9.29
C GLU A 63 9.99 6.38 -8.73
N LYS A 64 9.93 6.13 -7.43
CA LYS A 64 10.64 5.01 -6.79
C LYS A 64 10.22 3.67 -7.40
N MET A 65 8.91 3.43 -7.51
CA MET A 65 8.36 2.22 -8.13
C MET A 65 8.81 2.07 -9.60
N LYS A 66 8.78 3.17 -10.35
CA LYS A 66 9.24 3.21 -11.74
C LYS A 66 10.73 2.86 -11.84
N ASN A 67 11.57 3.39 -10.95
CA ASN A 67 13.00 3.10 -10.93
C ASN A 67 13.29 1.63 -10.60
N TRP A 68 12.43 0.98 -9.82
CA TRP A 68 12.52 -0.46 -9.58
C TRP A 68 11.95 -1.30 -10.73
N GLY A 69 11.28 -0.69 -11.70
CA GLY A 69 10.58 -1.40 -12.77
C GLY A 69 9.34 -2.13 -12.29
N LEU A 70 8.74 -1.69 -11.18
CA LEU A 70 7.57 -2.30 -10.56
C LEU A 70 6.32 -1.45 -10.76
N SER A 71 5.17 -2.11 -10.88
CA SER A 71 3.85 -1.48 -10.88
C SER A 71 3.09 -1.87 -9.62
N PHE A 72 2.17 -1.01 -9.16
CA PHE A 72 1.21 -1.40 -8.15
C PHE A 72 0.11 -2.27 -8.78
N SER A 73 -0.10 -3.47 -8.24
CA SER A 73 -1.17 -4.36 -8.67
C SER A 73 -2.47 -4.17 -7.88
N GLY A 74 -2.40 -3.52 -6.73
CA GLY A 74 -3.54 -3.21 -5.87
C GLY A 74 -3.09 -2.53 -4.57
N PHE A 75 -4.06 -2.13 -3.78
CA PHE A 75 -3.84 -1.53 -2.45
C PHE A 75 -4.75 -2.20 -1.41
N ALA A 76 -4.13 -2.87 -0.45
CA ALA A 76 -4.78 -3.37 0.75
C ALA A 76 -4.71 -2.27 1.81
N GLN A 77 -5.83 -1.59 2.04
CA GLN A 77 -5.91 -0.46 2.97
C GLN A 77 -5.97 -0.93 4.42
N ASP A 78 -5.49 -0.10 5.34
CA ASP A 78 -5.59 -0.34 6.77
C ASP A 78 -6.82 0.39 7.34
N LEU A 79 -7.92 -0.35 7.52
CA LEU A 79 -9.13 0.11 8.19
C LEU A 79 -9.47 -0.75 9.42
N TRP A 80 -8.54 -1.56 9.89
CA TRP A 80 -8.81 -2.51 10.98
C TRP A 80 -9.11 -1.83 12.31
N SER A 81 -8.61 -0.63 12.53
CA SER A 81 -8.91 0.16 13.71
C SER A 81 -10.25 0.90 13.63
N GLU A 82 -10.90 0.92 12.46
CA GLU A 82 -12.15 1.63 12.26
C GLU A 82 -13.35 0.71 12.46
N GLU A 83 -14.20 1.06 13.41
CA GLU A 83 -15.42 0.28 13.68
C GLU A 83 -16.47 0.51 12.58
N LEU A 84 -16.97 -0.58 12.02
CA LEU A 84 -18.09 -0.58 11.09
C LEU A 84 -19.31 -1.33 11.63
N LEU A 85 -19.08 -2.45 12.30
CA LEU A 85 -20.17 -3.35 12.70
C LEU A 85 -20.90 -2.93 13.99
N ASN A 86 -20.21 -2.26 14.92
CA ASN A 86 -20.71 -1.92 16.24
C ASN A 86 -20.95 -0.41 16.40
N THR A 87 -21.01 0.34 15.32
CA THR A 87 -21.27 1.77 15.34
C THR A 87 -22.49 2.13 14.49
N GLN A 88 -23.28 3.11 14.94
CA GLN A 88 -24.35 3.70 14.15
C GLN A 88 -23.84 4.85 13.26
N ASP A 89 -22.72 5.46 13.62
CA ASP A 89 -22.07 6.51 12.86
C ASP A 89 -20.87 5.94 12.10
N THR A 90 -21.02 5.77 10.80
CA THR A 90 -19.99 5.24 9.90
C THR A 90 -19.19 6.35 9.21
N SER A 91 -19.37 7.60 9.59
CA SER A 91 -18.74 8.75 8.90
C SER A 91 -17.22 8.71 8.95
N LYS A 92 -16.65 8.26 10.07
CA LYS A 92 -15.19 8.11 10.21
C LYS A 92 -14.65 7.02 9.27
N TYR A 93 -15.29 5.87 9.23
CA TYR A 93 -14.92 4.78 8.31
C TYR A 93 -14.97 5.25 6.85
N ILE A 94 -16.04 5.94 6.46
CA ILE A 94 -16.21 6.47 5.11
C ILE A 94 -15.14 7.51 4.78
N SER A 95 -14.82 8.39 5.71
CA SER A 95 -13.77 9.41 5.55
C SER A 95 -12.39 8.77 5.33
N GLU A 96 -12.03 7.79 6.15
CA GLU A 96 -10.78 7.03 6.01
C GLU A 96 -10.74 6.25 4.68
N PHE A 97 -11.84 5.62 4.31
CA PHE A 97 -11.95 4.92 3.03
C PHE A 97 -11.71 5.87 1.84
N LYS A 98 -12.34 7.04 1.85
CA LYS A 98 -12.14 8.06 0.80
C LYS A 98 -10.68 8.50 0.72
N GLY A 99 -10.02 8.74 1.85
CA GLY A 99 -8.60 9.08 1.89
C GLY A 99 -7.72 7.99 1.27
N ASN A 100 -8.04 6.73 1.50
CA ASN A 100 -7.35 5.60 0.87
C ASN A 100 -7.61 5.52 -0.64
N VAL A 101 -8.82 5.84 -1.09
CA VAL A 101 -9.14 5.91 -2.53
C VAL A 101 -8.37 7.05 -3.20
N ASP A 102 -8.33 8.24 -2.61
CA ASP A 102 -7.57 9.37 -3.14
C ASP A 102 -6.07 9.05 -3.24
N PHE A 103 -5.52 8.39 -2.23
CA PHE A 103 -4.15 7.91 -2.23
C PHE A 103 -3.89 6.91 -3.38
N ALA A 104 -4.80 5.95 -3.57
CA ALA A 104 -4.70 4.99 -4.65
C ALA A 104 -4.78 5.66 -6.04
N VAL A 105 -5.66 6.65 -6.20
CA VAL A 105 -5.79 7.43 -7.45
C VAL A 105 -4.48 8.15 -7.76
N ASP A 106 -3.88 8.81 -6.79
CA ASP A 106 -2.60 9.53 -6.98
C ASP A 106 -1.46 8.58 -7.37
N LEU A 107 -1.52 7.32 -6.92
CA LEU A 107 -0.53 6.29 -7.24
C LEU A 107 -0.86 5.45 -8.50
N ASP A 108 -1.91 5.81 -9.24
CA ASP A 108 -2.42 5.06 -10.40
C ASP A 108 -2.83 3.61 -10.08
N ILE A 109 -3.19 3.33 -8.82
CA ILE A 109 -3.64 2.00 -8.38
C ILE A 109 -5.10 1.80 -8.79
N LYS A 110 -5.39 0.69 -9.47
CA LYS A 110 -6.72 0.41 -10.04
C LYS A 110 -7.67 -0.30 -9.09
N GLY A 111 -7.18 -0.91 -8.03
CA GLY A 111 -7.99 -1.68 -7.08
C GLY A 111 -7.61 -1.40 -5.64
N VAL A 112 -8.62 -1.16 -4.81
CA VAL A 112 -8.51 -0.98 -3.36
C VAL A 112 -9.36 -2.05 -2.68
N ARG A 113 -8.84 -2.69 -1.64
CA ARG A 113 -9.59 -3.67 -0.84
C ARG A 113 -9.30 -3.54 0.66
#